data_fad745abc7b758695b2fd6067db7a661
#
_entry.id   fad745abc7b758695b2fd6067db7a661
#
_cell.length_a   1.000
_cell.length_b   1.000
_cell.length_c   1.000
_cell.angle_alpha   90.00
_cell.angle_beta   90.00
_cell.angle_gamma   90.00
#
_symmetry.space_group_name_H-M   'P 1'
#
loop_
_entity.id
_entity.type
_entity.pdbx_description
1 polymer ?
#
loop_
_entity_poly.entity_id
_entity_poly.type
_entity_poly.pdbx_seq_one_letter_code
_entity_poly.pdbx_strand_id
1 'polypeptide(L)'
;DRPPVCTPTNVATVELMDLVDAPFPEANRDGEMNARLAATAYTELGFDTIAPYFTIIQESSALGCDMQWEQKDNWPTVRMSNPIWKNSSDVRVPEGFLEHKDTRAITDSIKLLKQQFGEDVAIVGKTMGPWTLAYHVFGVEPFLLGTVDDPAETVKALEALKEITILYGQAQIDA
;
A
#
# COMPACT_ATOMS: atom_id res chain seq x y z
N ASP A 1 -12.46 24.64 19.05
CA ASP A 1 -12.86 23.70 17.98
C ASP A 1 -12.35 24.20 16.64
N ARG A 2 -11.45 23.49 16.00
CA ARG A 2 -10.99 23.71 14.63
C ARG A 2 -11.36 22.50 13.77
N PRO A 3 -11.51 22.65 12.45
CA PRO A 3 -11.60 21.50 11.57
C PRO A 3 -10.35 20.62 11.70
N PRO A 4 -10.49 19.28 11.63
CA PRO A 4 -9.34 18.39 11.66
C PRO A 4 -8.45 18.63 10.43
N VAL A 5 -7.15 18.65 10.65
CA VAL A 5 -6.15 18.69 9.58
C VAL A 5 -5.66 17.29 9.35
N CYS A 6 -6.07 16.73 8.22
CA CYS A 6 -5.67 15.38 7.84
C CYS A 6 -5.02 15.37 6.45
N THR A 7 -4.20 14.38 6.23
CA THR A 7 -3.66 14.07 4.91
C THR A 7 -4.18 12.71 4.47
N PRO A 8 -4.72 12.58 3.25
CA PRO A 8 -5.14 11.30 2.69
C PRO A 8 -3.94 10.42 2.30
N THR A 9 -2.74 11.01 2.32
CA THR A 9 -1.47 10.34 2.04
C THR A 9 -0.53 10.56 3.21
N ASN A 10 0.44 9.69 3.36
CA ASN A 10 1.47 9.84 4.38
C ASN A 10 2.45 10.94 4.03
N VAL A 11 3.08 11.45 5.07
CA VAL A 11 4.29 12.27 4.95
C VAL A 11 5.48 11.41 5.38
N ALA A 12 6.43 11.23 4.47
CA ALA A 12 7.71 10.61 4.76
C ALA A 12 8.81 11.43 4.09
N THR A 13 9.64 12.04 4.89
CA THR A 13 10.86 12.72 4.44
C THR A 13 12.08 12.01 5.01
N VAL A 14 13.24 12.23 4.41
CA VAL A 14 14.50 11.66 4.91
C VAL A 14 14.76 12.09 6.35
N GLU A 15 14.42 13.34 6.69
CA GLU A 15 14.59 13.87 8.06
C GLU A 15 13.70 13.15 9.06
N LEU A 16 12.45 12.84 8.71
CA LEU A 16 11.56 12.07 9.58
C LEU A 16 12.02 10.61 9.71
N MET A 17 12.51 10.01 8.64
CA MET A 17 13.11 8.66 8.67
C MET A 17 14.33 8.63 9.61
N ASP A 18 15.19 9.66 9.55
CA ASP A 18 16.35 9.77 10.44
C ASP A 18 15.96 10.00 11.90
N LEU A 19 14.93 10.82 12.13
CA LEU A 19 14.46 11.16 13.47
C LEU A 19 13.99 9.90 14.24
N VAL A 20 13.32 8.98 13.56
CA VAL A 20 12.72 7.80 14.19
C VAL A 20 13.43 6.48 13.86
N ASP A 21 14.57 6.54 13.19
CA ASP A 21 15.35 5.37 12.74
C ASP A 21 14.47 4.35 11.98
N ALA A 22 13.79 4.84 10.96
CA ALA A 22 12.89 4.04 10.13
C ALA A 22 13.03 4.40 8.64
N PRO A 23 14.18 4.06 8.01
CA PRO A 23 14.45 4.39 6.62
C PRO A 23 13.63 3.54 5.64
N PHE A 24 13.48 4.04 4.41
CA PHE A 24 13.09 3.22 3.27
C PHE A 24 14.31 2.43 2.74
N PRO A 25 14.07 1.24 2.16
CA PRO A 25 12.77 0.55 2.00
C PRO A 25 12.30 -0.23 3.23
N GLU A 26 13.10 -0.32 4.32
CA GLU A 26 12.84 -1.16 5.48
C GLU A 26 11.49 -0.81 6.13
N ALA A 27 11.19 0.47 6.33
CA ALA A 27 9.91 0.92 6.92
C ALA A 27 8.68 0.52 6.10
N ASN A 28 8.81 0.17 4.82
CA ASN A 28 7.70 -0.37 4.02
C ASN A 28 7.46 -1.87 4.27
N ARG A 29 8.36 -2.56 4.97
CA ARG A 29 8.43 -4.01 5.09
C ARG A 29 8.49 -4.51 6.54
N ASP A 30 8.51 -3.59 7.48
CA ASP A 30 8.56 -3.83 8.92
C ASP A 30 7.48 -3.01 9.62
N GLY A 31 6.59 -3.67 10.36
CA GLY A 31 5.43 -3.04 10.98
C GLY A 31 5.80 -2.05 12.09
N GLU A 32 6.86 -2.30 12.85
CA GLU A 32 7.31 -1.41 13.92
C GLU A 32 7.96 -0.14 13.35
N MET A 33 8.87 -0.29 12.38
CA MET A 33 9.47 0.86 11.68
C MET A 33 8.41 1.68 10.96
N ASN A 34 7.47 1.00 10.29
CA ASN A 34 6.35 1.66 9.62
C ASN A 34 5.50 2.46 10.60
N ALA A 35 5.14 1.88 11.75
CA ALA A 35 4.35 2.56 12.78
C ALA A 35 5.09 3.79 13.35
N ARG A 36 6.39 3.67 13.66
CA ARG A 36 7.19 4.81 14.15
C ARG A 36 7.22 5.95 13.14
N LEU A 37 7.48 5.63 11.86
CA LEU A 37 7.50 6.67 10.82
C LEU A 37 6.12 7.28 10.59
N ALA A 38 5.05 6.48 10.55
CA ALA A 38 3.70 6.98 10.38
C ALA A 38 3.24 7.88 11.54
N ALA A 39 3.63 7.57 12.76
CA ALA A 39 3.30 8.36 13.95
C ALA A 39 3.81 9.79 13.87
N THR A 40 4.91 10.06 13.14
CA THR A 40 5.48 11.42 13.00
C THR A 40 4.50 12.44 12.40
N ALA A 41 3.53 11.98 11.62
CA ALA A 41 2.47 12.84 11.10
C ALA A 41 1.69 13.53 12.25
N TYR A 42 1.44 12.80 13.32
CA TYR A 42 0.78 13.33 14.53
C TYR A 42 1.77 13.96 15.49
N THR A 43 2.85 13.24 15.87
CA THR A 43 3.74 13.65 16.95
C THR A 43 4.62 14.84 16.59
N GLU A 44 5.07 14.94 15.33
CA GLU A 44 6.00 15.99 14.89
C GLU A 44 5.31 17.07 14.05
N LEU A 45 4.32 16.69 13.22
CA LEU A 45 3.71 17.62 12.28
C LEU A 45 2.34 18.12 12.73
N GLY A 46 1.75 17.54 13.79
CA GLY A 46 0.48 17.98 14.37
C GLY A 46 -0.74 17.72 13.49
N PHE A 47 -0.70 16.70 12.62
CA PHE A 47 -1.89 16.23 11.91
C PHE A 47 -2.86 15.53 12.86
N ASP A 48 -4.14 15.54 12.52
CA ASP A 48 -5.19 14.87 13.30
C ASP A 48 -5.48 13.43 12.79
N THR A 49 -4.59 12.88 11.95
CA THR A 49 -4.66 11.51 11.42
C THR A 49 -3.28 10.90 11.28
N ILE A 50 -3.22 9.57 11.39
CA ILE A 50 -2.02 8.78 11.07
C ILE A 50 -2.41 7.77 9.99
N ALA A 51 -1.59 7.66 8.93
CA ALA A 51 -1.80 6.70 7.86
C ALA A 51 -0.50 5.92 7.57
N PRO A 52 -0.42 4.61 7.86
CA PRO A 52 0.81 3.82 7.75
C PRO A 52 1.12 3.29 6.33
N TYR A 53 0.37 3.70 5.32
CA TYR A 53 0.52 3.24 3.95
C TYR A 53 1.31 4.27 3.11
N PHE A 54 2.64 4.15 3.10
CA PHE A 54 3.53 5.12 2.42
C PHE A 54 3.57 4.96 0.91
N THR A 55 3.60 3.72 0.43
CA THR A 55 3.77 3.38 -0.97
C THR A 55 2.65 2.46 -1.46
N ILE A 56 2.39 2.44 -2.76
CA ILE A 56 1.37 1.60 -3.40
C ILE A 56 1.97 0.30 -3.92
N ILE A 57 2.68 -0.44 -3.09
CA ILE A 57 3.46 -1.62 -3.50
C ILE A 57 3.17 -2.89 -2.71
N GLN A 58 2.51 -2.80 -1.56
CA GLN A 58 2.37 -3.92 -0.64
C GLN A 58 1.60 -5.08 -1.28
N GLU A 59 0.46 -4.79 -1.90
CA GLU A 59 -0.34 -5.76 -2.62
C GLU A 59 0.45 -6.35 -3.80
N SER A 60 1.11 -5.51 -4.57
CA SER A 60 1.89 -5.94 -5.74
C SER A 60 3.05 -6.83 -5.37
N SER A 61 3.74 -6.52 -4.27
CA SER A 61 4.80 -7.37 -3.74
C SER A 61 4.26 -8.73 -3.29
N ALA A 62 3.15 -8.75 -2.57
CA ALA A 62 2.51 -9.99 -2.12
C ALA A 62 1.93 -10.83 -3.27
N LEU A 63 1.58 -10.21 -4.40
CA LEU A 63 1.16 -10.88 -5.63
C LEU A 63 2.35 -11.45 -6.43
N GLY A 64 3.59 -11.06 -6.10
CA GLY A 64 4.80 -11.54 -6.76
C GLY A 64 5.29 -10.66 -7.91
N CYS A 65 4.87 -9.39 -7.97
CA CYS A 65 5.41 -8.46 -8.95
C CYS A 65 6.93 -8.24 -8.77
N ASP A 66 7.61 -7.90 -9.86
CA ASP A 66 9.04 -7.55 -9.85
C ASP A 66 9.24 -6.19 -9.17
N MET A 67 9.74 -6.22 -7.94
CA MET A 67 9.89 -5.03 -7.09
C MET A 67 11.25 -4.38 -7.25
N GLN A 68 11.27 -3.06 -7.36
CA GLN A 68 12.46 -2.23 -7.23
C GLN A 68 12.48 -1.60 -5.83
N TRP A 69 13.30 -2.18 -4.95
CA TRP A 69 13.52 -1.69 -3.60
C TRP A 69 14.61 -0.61 -3.62
N GLU A 70 14.19 0.61 -3.93
CA GLU A 70 15.09 1.76 -4.07
C GLU A 70 15.84 2.09 -2.76
N GLN A 71 16.57 3.17 -2.75
CA GLN A 71 17.31 3.65 -1.59
C GLN A 71 16.43 4.57 -0.72
N LYS A 72 16.94 4.99 0.43
CA LYS A 72 16.26 5.78 1.44
C LYS A 72 15.57 7.04 0.91
N ASP A 73 16.15 7.71 -0.05
CA ASP A 73 15.66 8.95 -0.65
C ASP A 73 14.75 8.74 -1.86
N ASN A 74 14.39 7.48 -2.14
CA ASN A 74 13.57 7.13 -3.29
C ASN A 74 12.45 6.15 -2.92
N TRP A 75 11.31 6.26 -3.62
CA TRP A 75 10.16 5.39 -3.35
C TRP A 75 10.36 4.01 -3.98
N PRO A 76 10.13 2.93 -3.23
CA PRO A 76 10.01 1.61 -3.83
C PRO A 76 8.93 1.58 -4.90
N THR A 77 9.17 0.87 -5.98
CA THR A 77 8.24 0.79 -7.12
C THR A 77 8.18 -0.60 -7.73
N VAL A 78 7.21 -0.82 -8.63
CA VAL A 78 7.06 -2.05 -9.41
C VAL A 78 7.68 -1.86 -10.78
N ARG A 79 8.47 -2.84 -11.24
CA ARG A 79 8.96 -2.89 -12.62
C ARG A 79 7.85 -3.34 -13.56
N MET A 80 7.03 -2.40 -13.99
CA MET A 80 5.82 -2.66 -14.80
C MET A 80 6.11 -3.20 -16.21
N SER A 81 7.39 -3.21 -16.63
CA SER A 81 7.82 -3.88 -17.88
C SER A 81 7.83 -5.41 -17.79
N ASN A 82 7.74 -5.97 -16.58
CA ASN A 82 7.71 -7.40 -16.31
C ASN A 82 6.36 -7.80 -15.70
N PRO A 83 5.26 -7.78 -16.48
CA PRO A 83 3.95 -8.14 -15.96
C PRO A 83 3.90 -9.61 -15.56
N ILE A 84 3.19 -9.90 -14.45
CA ILE A 84 3.05 -11.27 -13.93
C ILE A 84 1.83 -11.99 -14.51
N TRP A 85 0.86 -11.26 -15.06
CA TRP A 85 -0.37 -11.78 -15.65
C TRP A 85 -0.62 -11.18 -17.04
N LYS A 86 -1.43 -11.87 -17.84
CA LYS A 86 -1.74 -11.46 -19.22
C LYS A 86 -3.22 -11.17 -19.43
N ASN A 87 -4.10 -11.80 -18.65
CA ASN A 87 -5.54 -11.69 -18.81
C ASN A 87 -6.27 -11.94 -17.47
N SER A 88 -7.58 -11.73 -17.44
CA SER A 88 -8.40 -11.87 -16.24
C SER A 88 -8.35 -13.25 -15.59
N SER A 89 -8.19 -14.31 -16.38
CA SER A 89 -8.14 -15.68 -15.86
C SER A 89 -6.85 -16.01 -15.10
N ASP A 90 -5.82 -15.19 -15.20
CA ASP A 90 -4.59 -15.35 -14.44
C ASP A 90 -4.71 -14.78 -13.01
N VAL A 91 -5.68 -13.88 -12.81
CA VAL A 91 -5.86 -13.16 -11.53
C VAL A 91 -6.24 -14.15 -10.43
N ARG A 92 -5.45 -14.17 -9.37
CA ARG A 92 -5.69 -14.98 -8.17
C ARG A 92 -5.06 -14.35 -6.94
N VAL A 93 -5.64 -14.63 -5.79
CA VAL A 93 -5.02 -14.32 -4.50
C VAL A 93 -4.07 -15.48 -4.17
N PRO A 94 -2.76 -15.24 -4.01
CA PRO A 94 -1.83 -16.28 -3.58
C PRO A 94 -2.18 -16.76 -2.16
N GLU A 95 -1.92 -18.03 -1.89
CA GLU A 95 -1.89 -18.53 -0.52
C GLU A 95 -0.87 -17.73 0.30
N GLY A 96 -1.23 -17.33 1.51
CA GLY A 96 -0.37 -16.50 2.36
C GLY A 96 -0.28 -15.02 1.94
N PHE A 97 -1.21 -14.51 1.11
CA PHE A 97 -1.20 -13.10 0.69
C PHE A 97 -1.24 -12.12 1.88
N LEU A 98 -2.09 -12.38 2.88
CA LEU A 98 -2.19 -11.54 4.07
C LEU A 98 -1.03 -11.76 5.06
N GLU A 99 -0.40 -12.92 5.01
CA GLU A 99 0.78 -13.31 5.81
C GLU A 99 2.09 -12.84 5.17
N HIS A 100 2.06 -12.38 3.92
CA HIS A 100 3.24 -11.85 3.26
C HIS A 100 3.80 -10.65 4.04
N LYS A 101 5.12 -10.60 4.23
CA LYS A 101 5.76 -9.59 5.08
C LYS A 101 5.37 -8.15 4.74
N ASP A 102 5.18 -7.84 3.46
CA ASP A 102 4.92 -6.47 3.03
C ASP A 102 3.44 -6.08 3.26
N THR A 103 2.48 -7.00 3.14
CA THR A 103 1.08 -6.76 3.53
C THR A 103 0.92 -6.74 5.05
N ARG A 104 1.62 -7.66 5.76
CA ARG A 104 1.63 -7.69 7.22
C ARG A 104 2.23 -6.44 7.84
N ALA A 105 3.26 -5.86 7.24
CA ALA A 105 3.87 -4.63 7.76
C ALA A 105 2.83 -3.54 7.99
N ILE A 106 1.84 -3.40 7.10
CA ILE A 106 0.77 -2.40 7.25
C ILE A 106 -0.23 -2.81 8.34
N THR A 107 -0.72 -4.05 8.34
CA THR A 107 -1.69 -4.49 9.35
C THR A 107 -1.09 -4.52 10.76
N ASP A 108 0.17 -4.92 10.90
CA ASP A 108 0.88 -4.87 12.17
C ASP A 108 1.13 -3.42 12.63
N SER A 109 1.48 -2.52 11.70
CA SER A 109 1.59 -1.08 11.98
C SER A 109 0.26 -0.47 12.45
N ILE A 110 -0.87 -0.81 11.79
CA ILE A 110 -2.20 -0.33 12.21
C ILE A 110 -2.49 -0.76 13.64
N LYS A 111 -2.24 -2.03 14.01
CA LYS A 111 -2.44 -2.53 15.38
C LYS A 111 -1.62 -1.75 16.40
N LEU A 112 -0.34 -1.52 16.11
CA LEU A 112 0.55 -0.75 16.99
C LEU A 112 0.09 0.70 17.16
N LEU A 113 -0.25 1.36 16.05
CA LEU A 113 -0.74 2.73 16.06
C LEU A 113 -2.07 2.87 16.79
N LYS A 114 -2.99 1.92 16.60
CA LYS A 114 -4.28 1.88 17.29
C LYS A 114 -4.09 1.71 18.81
N GLN A 115 -3.15 0.88 19.24
CA GLN A 115 -2.83 0.72 20.66
C GLN A 115 -2.23 1.98 21.28
N GLN A 116 -1.42 2.73 20.53
CA GLN A 116 -0.70 3.89 21.05
C GLN A 116 -1.51 5.18 20.94
N PHE A 117 -2.26 5.36 19.87
CA PHE A 117 -2.87 6.65 19.49
C PHE A 117 -4.36 6.56 19.14
N GLY A 118 -4.97 5.38 19.18
CA GLY A 118 -6.34 5.19 18.69
C GLY A 118 -7.42 5.94 19.47
N GLU A 119 -7.13 6.38 20.71
CA GLU A 119 -8.01 7.24 21.50
C GLU A 119 -7.85 8.73 21.15
N ASP A 120 -6.73 9.12 20.55
CA ASP A 120 -6.39 10.52 20.28
C ASP A 120 -6.66 10.93 18.82
N VAL A 121 -6.34 10.03 17.86
CA VAL A 121 -6.40 10.35 16.43
C VAL A 121 -6.95 9.19 15.60
N ALA A 122 -7.49 9.51 14.43
CA ALA A 122 -7.93 8.49 13.48
C ALA A 122 -6.74 7.82 12.79
N ILE A 123 -6.73 6.47 12.81
CA ILE A 123 -5.79 5.66 12.04
C ILE A 123 -6.44 5.34 10.70
N VAL A 124 -5.80 5.75 9.61
CA VAL A 124 -6.36 5.67 8.25
C VAL A 124 -5.72 4.52 7.48
N GLY A 125 -6.48 3.46 7.22
CA GLY A 125 -6.10 2.40 6.28
C GLY A 125 -6.21 2.86 4.83
N LYS A 126 -5.48 2.19 3.93
CA LYS A 126 -5.50 2.48 2.49
C LYS A 126 -5.18 1.22 1.69
N THR A 127 -5.87 1.04 0.59
CA THR A 127 -5.62 -0.04 -0.37
C THR A 127 -5.43 0.52 -1.76
N MET A 128 -4.78 -0.25 -2.62
CA MET A 128 -4.65 0.06 -4.03
C MET A 128 -5.95 -0.27 -4.75
N GLY A 129 -6.48 0.68 -5.54
CA GLY A 129 -7.63 0.40 -6.39
C GLY A 129 -7.30 -0.55 -7.54
N PRO A 130 -8.31 -1.27 -8.09
CA PRO A 130 -8.10 -2.28 -9.14
C PRO A 130 -7.40 -1.73 -10.38
N TRP A 131 -7.63 -0.47 -10.73
CA TRP A 131 -7.02 0.17 -11.89
C TRP A 131 -5.50 0.32 -11.75
N THR A 132 -5.04 0.82 -10.61
CA THR A 132 -3.60 0.96 -10.34
C THR A 132 -2.95 -0.43 -10.20
N LEU A 133 -3.65 -1.36 -9.55
CA LEU A 133 -3.17 -2.73 -9.44
C LEU A 133 -3.02 -3.40 -10.80
N ALA A 134 -3.94 -3.11 -11.75
CA ALA A 134 -3.84 -3.60 -13.12
C ALA A 134 -2.55 -3.15 -13.82
N TYR A 135 -2.12 -1.89 -13.62
CA TYR A 135 -0.82 -1.43 -14.15
C TYR A 135 0.35 -2.25 -13.65
N HIS A 136 0.30 -2.65 -12.38
CA HIS A 136 1.39 -3.41 -11.76
C HIS A 136 1.43 -4.86 -12.25
N VAL A 137 0.27 -5.49 -12.41
CA VAL A 137 0.21 -6.94 -12.72
C VAL A 137 0.16 -7.24 -14.22
N PHE A 138 -0.44 -6.39 -15.05
CA PHE A 138 -0.54 -6.56 -16.51
C PHE A 138 0.43 -5.69 -17.30
N GLY A 139 1.07 -4.70 -16.65
CA GLY A 139 1.84 -3.66 -17.32
C GLY A 139 0.97 -2.52 -17.85
N VAL A 140 1.53 -1.31 -17.85
CA VAL A 140 0.76 -0.09 -18.20
C VAL A 140 0.28 -0.12 -19.64
N GLU A 141 1.19 -0.34 -20.60
CA GLU A 141 0.87 -0.30 -22.03
C GLU A 141 -0.12 -1.42 -22.43
N PRO A 142 0.11 -2.71 -22.12
CA PRO A 142 -0.84 -3.76 -22.45
C PRO A 142 -2.23 -3.54 -21.86
N PHE A 143 -2.30 -3.09 -20.58
CA PHE A 143 -3.57 -2.82 -19.94
C PHE A 143 -4.32 -1.66 -20.60
N LEU A 144 -3.64 -0.55 -20.90
CA LEU A 144 -4.28 0.60 -21.56
C LEU A 144 -4.75 0.27 -22.98
N LEU A 145 -3.98 -0.47 -23.77
CA LEU A 145 -4.43 -0.94 -25.08
C LEU A 145 -5.65 -1.85 -24.94
N GLY A 146 -5.67 -2.74 -23.96
CA GLY A 146 -6.80 -3.64 -23.67
C GLY A 146 -8.10 -2.87 -23.38
N THR A 147 -8.05 -1.67 -22.81
CA THR A 147 -9.25 -0.85 -22.56
C THR A 147 -9.97 -0.44 -23.84
N VAL A 148 -9.26 -0.40 -24.95
CA VAL A 148 -9.79 -0.03 -26.30
C VAL A 148 -10.05 -1.30 -27.12
N ASP A 149 -9.10 -2.23 -27.14
CA ASP A 149 -9.14 -3.39 -28.01
C ASP A 149 -10.09 -4.50 -27.50
N ASP A 150 -10.16 -4.71 -26.18
CA ASP A 150 -11.10 -5.65 -25.53
C ASP A 150 -11.62 -5.09 -24.20
N PRO A 151 -12.57 -4.14 -24.24
CA PRO A 151 -13.15 -3.56 -23.03
C PRO A 151 -13.83 -4.59 -22.12
N ALA A 152 -14.38 -5.67 -22.71
CA ALA A 152 -15.08 -6.70 -21.93
C ALA A 152 -14.09 -7.50 -21.07
N GLU A 153 -12.93 -7.85 -21.60
CA GLU A 153 -11.87 -8.52 -20.86
C GLU A 153 -11.27 -7.59 -19.80
N THR A 154 -11.09 -6.31 -20.13
CA THR A 154 -10.64 -5.29 -19.17
C THR A 154 -11.57 -5.20 -17.95
N VAL A 155 -12.89 -5.16 -18.16
CA VAL A 155 -13.87 -5.15 -17.06
C VAL A 155 -13.75 -6.41 -16.19
N LYS A 156 -13.64 -7.60 -16.80
CA LYS A 156 -13.44 -8.86 -16.05
C LYS A 156 -12.15 -8.82 -15.20
N ALA A 157 -11.07 -8.30 -15.77
CA ALA A 157 -9.81 -8.17 -15.06
C ALA A 157 -9.93 -7.24 -13.84
N LEU A 158 -10.58 -6.08 -14.00
CA LEU A 158 -10.83 -5.14 -12.90
C LEU A 158 -11.75 -5.72 -11.81
N GLU A 159 -12.80 -6.47 -12.20
CA GLU A 159 -13.67 -7.16 -11.25
C GLU A 159 -12.91 -8.24 -10.46
N ALA A 160 -12.02 -8.99 -11.09
CA ALA A 160 -11.18 -9.95 -10.40
C ALA A 160 -10.18 -9.29 -9.45
N LEU A 161 -9.55 -8.19 -9.87
CA LEU A 161 -8.62 -7.43 -9.04
C LEU A 161 -9.29 -6.73 -7.85
N LYS A 162 -10.56 -6.34 -7.99
CA LYS A 162 -11.36 -5.75 -6.92
C LYS A 162 -11.43 -6.64 -5.68
N GLU A 163 -11.48 -7.96 -5.86
CA GLU A 163 -11.52 -8.92 -4.74
C GLU A 163 -10.24 -8.84 -3.88
N ILE A 164 -9.08 -8.61 -4.50
CA ILE A 164 -7.80 -8.42 -3.78
C ILE A 164 -7.86 -7.13 -2.95
N THR A 165 -8.36 -6.05 -3.55
CA THR A 165 -8.53 -4.76 -2.87
C THR A 165 -9.45 -4.88 -1.65
N ILE A 166 -10.58 -5.58 -1.80
CA ILE A 166 -11.56 -5.81 -0.72
C ILE A 166 -10.95 -6.65 0.39
N LEU A 167 -10.29 -7.76 0.03
CA LEU A 167 -9.63 -8.65 1.00
C LEU A 167 -8.62 -7.89 1.87
N TYR A 168 -7.76 -7.09 1.24
CA TYR A 168 -6.74 -6.34 1.97
C TYR A 168 -7.34 -5.17 2.77
N GLY A 169 -8.37 -4.53 2.24
CA GLY A 169 -9.12 -3.50 2.96
C GLY A 169 -9.77 -4.05 4.24
N GLN A 170 -10.40 -5.22 4.14
CA GLN A 170 -10.99 -5.89 5.30
C GLN A 170 -9.95 -6.24 6.35
N ALA A 171 -8.79 -6.77 5.94
CA ALA A 171 -7.70 -7.09 6.86
C ALA A 171 -7.17 -5.85 7.62
N GLN A 172 -7.19 -4.68 7.00
CA GLN A 172 -6.82 -3.41 7.66
C GLN A 172 -7.92 -2.91 8.61
N ILE A 173 -9.19 -3.14 8.31
CA ILE A 173 -10.32 -2.80 9.20
C ILE A 173 -10.28 -3.70 10.45
N ASP A 174 -9.96 -4.97 10.29
CA ASP A 174 -9.90 -5.95 11.38
C ASP A 174 -8.67 -5.75 12.28
N ALA A 175 -7.66 -5.02 11.82
CA ALA A 175 -6.46 -4.69 12.56
C ALA A 175 -6.68 -3.55 13.55
#